data_812cdcf7e592d7075a5e2e51ad58d00b
#
_entry.id   812cdcf7e592d7075a5e2e51ad58d00b
#
_cell.length_a   1.000
_cell.length_b   1.000
_cell.length_c   1.000
_cell.angle_alpha   90.00
_cell.angle_beta   90.00
_cell.angle_gamma   90.00
#
_symmetry.space_group_name_H-M   'P 1'
#
loop_
_entity.id
_entity.type
_entity.pdbx_description
1 polymer ?
#
loop_
_entity_poly.entity_id
_entity_poly.type
_entity_poly.pdbx_seq_one_letter_code
_entity_poly.pdbx_strand_id
1 'polypeptide(L)'
;MELKYYVDKNNKYNNINEILSLEFNLSSKLQSKLIRNKKIYKNNNVVDTRNDISIGDTILVDLNMEEDNSNIVPTKMQLNIIYEDDWFLVLDKPSGIAVHPSYLHYDTSLSNGVKYYFDLIGLKKKIRPVNRLDFNTSGVVIFAKCEYIQEELSKQMKKGVFEKYYLALVEGILPNKKGTINLPIARKKGSIIERCIDKNGQDAITKYTVIKEFQDYSLIKLKLETGRTHQIRIHMKAIDHPILGDTLYNNPSSKINRQALHSYQIKCIHPITNGSLIFTSKLAKDMESLIK
;
A
#
# COMPACT_ATOMS: atom_id res chain seq x y z
N MET A 1 1.70 15.42 -14.61
CA MET A 1 0.57 14.69 -13.99
C MET A 1 -0.70 15.52 -14.16
N GLU A 2 -1.62 15.10 -15.03
CA GLU A 2 -2.82 15.89 -15.35
C GLU A 2 -4.04 14.96 -15.42
N LEU A 3 -5.21 15.48 -15.01
CA LEU A 3 -6.51 14.92 -15.31
C LEU A 3 -7.19 15.80 -16.35
N LYS A 4 -7.82 15.19 -17.35
CA LYS A 4 -8.43 15.93 -18.44
C LYS A 4 -9.83 15.39 -18.74
N TYR A 5 -10.80 16.29 -18.88
CA TYR A 5 -12.17 15.99 -19.29
C TYR A 5 -12.57 16.88 -20.45
N TYR A 6 -13.10 16.30 -21.50
CA TYR A 6 -13.66 17.01 -22.64
C TYR A 6 -15.20 17.01 -22.54
N VAL A 7 -15.80 18.17 -22.57
CA VAL A 7 -17.26 18.35 -22.50
C VAL A 7 -17.86 18.09 -23.87
N ASP A 8 -18.37 16.90 -24.09
CA ASP A 8 -19.02 16.50 -25.33
C ASP A 8 -20.57 16.55 -25.21
N LYS A 9 -21.28 16.15 -26.27
CA LYS A 9 -22.75 16.08 -26.31
C LYS A 9 -23.37 15.07 -25.33
N ASN A 10 -22.56 14.13 -24.78
CA ASN A 10 -22.99 13.15 -23.78
C ASN A 10 -22.67 13.61 -22.35
N ASN A 11 -22.19 14.84 -22.20
CA ASN A 11 -21.87 15.40 -20.88
C ASN A 11 -23.10 15.38 -19.97
N LYS A 12 -22.88 14.95 -18.72
CA LYS A 12 -23.91 14.86 -17.66
C LYS A 12 -23.66 15.79 -16.49
N TYR A 13 -22.64 16.64 -16.56
CA TYR A 13 -22.24 17.57 -15.51
C TYR A 13 -22.67 18.98 -15.85
N ASN A 14 -23.08 19.77 -14.83
CA ASN A 14 -23.55 21.12 -14.99
C ASN A 14 -22.45 22.18 -14.83
N ASN A 15 -21.43 21.86 -14.05
CA ASN A 15 -20.35 22.78 -13.72
C ASN A 15 -19.04 22.04 -13.46
N ILE A 16 -17.97 22.81 -13.31
CA ILE A 16 -16.62 22.26 -13.08
C ILE A 16 -16.57 21.47 -11.75
N ASN A 17 -17.26 21.92 -10.70
CA ASN A 17 -17.23 21.24 -9.40
C ASN A 17 -17.77 19.81 -9.48
N GLU A 18 -18.81 19.58 -10.29
CA GLU A 18 -19.33 18.23 -10.53
C GLU A 18 -18.32 17.34 -11.26
N ILE A 19 -17.60 17.86 -12.26
CA ILE A 19 -16.52 17.13 -12.93
C ILE A 19 -15.42 16.77 -11.93
N LEU A 20 -14.98 17.71 -11.10
CA LEU A 20 -13.95 17.44 -10.08
C LEU A 20 -14.36 16.35 -9.08
N SER A 21 -15.64 16.38 -8.66
CA SER A 21 -16.15 15.49 -7.63
C SER A 21 -16.57 14.12 -8.15
N LEU A 22 -17.28 14.08 -9.29
CA LEU A 22 -17.94 12.87 -9.78
C LEU A 22 -17.14 12.16 -10.88
N GLU A 23 -16.52 12.90 -11.80
CA GLU A 23 -15.68 12.33 -12.85
C GLU A 23 -14.29 12.01 -12.33
N PHE A 24 -13.61 13.04 -11.79
CA PHE A 24 -12.24 12.86 -11.28
C PHE A 24 -12.18 12.30 -9.84
N ASN A 25 -13.32 12.17 -9.17
CA ASN A 25 -13.43 11.61 -7.81
C ASN A 25 -12.50 12.31 -6.79
N LEU A 26 -12.23 13.60 -6.96
CA LEU A 26 -11.34 14.38 -6.08
C LEU A 26 -12.00 14.61 -4.71
N SER A 27 -11.24 14.41 -3.64
CA SER A 27 -11.69 14.79 -2.29
C SER A 27 -11.85 16.31 -2.17
N SER A 28 -12.80 16.76 -1.33
CA SER A 28 -13.01 18.20 -1.07
C SER A 28 -11.73 18.90 -0.60
N LYS A 29 -10.89 18.20 0.16
CA LYS A 29 -9.58 18.71 0.60
C LYS A 29 -8.63 18.95 -0.57
N LEU A 30 -8.55 18.00 -1.50
CA LEU A 30 -7.66 18.13 -2.67
C LEU A 30 -8.21 19.20 -3.63
N GLN A 31 -9.53 19.28 -3.83
CA GLN A 31 -10.15 20.35 -4.61
C GLN A 31 -9.80 21.74 -4.06
N SER A 32 -9.99 21.96 -2.74
CA SER A 32 -9.65 23.22 -2.08
C SER A 32 -8.15 23.59 -2.25
N LYS A 33 -7.26 22.58 -2.22
CA LYS A 33 -5.83 22.76 -2.45
C LYS A 33 -5.54 23.17 -3.89
N LEU A 34 -6.19 22.52 -4.87
CA LEU A 34 -6.03 22.82 -6.30
C LEU A 34 -6.54 24.22 -6.66
N ILE A 35 -7.70 24.62 -6.15
CA ILE A 35 -8.26 25.96 -6.33
C ILE A 35 -7.29 27.02 -5.80
N ARG A 36 -6.85 26.88 -4.55
CA ARG A 36 -5.92 27.83 -3.92
C ARG A 36 -4.61 27.97 -4.69
N ASN A 37 -4.14 26.89 -5.30
CA ASN A 37 -2.90 26.87 -6.09
C ASN A 37 -3.13 27.19 -7.58
N LYS A 38 -4.36 27.57 -7.99
CA LYS A 38 -4.71 27.91 -9.38
C LYS A 38 -4.35 26.79 -10.36
N LYS A 39 -4.69 25.53 -10.00
CA LYS A 39 -4.34 24.32 -10.75
C LYS A 39 -5.54 23.71 -11.51
N ILE A 40 -6.60 24.48 -11.71
CA ILE A 40 -7.80 24.09 -12.47
C ILE A 40 -7.94 25.03 -13.65
N TYR A 41 -8.09 24.45 -14.83
CA TYR A 41 -8.14 25.21 -16.09
C TYR A 41 -9.36 24.81 -16.91
N LYS A 42 -9.96 25.78 -17.56
CA LYS A 42 -10.95 25.65 -18.63
C LYS A 42 -10.39 26.27 -19.88
N ASN A 43 -10.22 25.50 -20.96
CA ASN A 43 -9.66 25.99 -22.24
C ASN A 43 -8.33 26.75 -22.02
N ASN A 44 -7.43 26.20 -21.22
CA ASN A 44 -6.12 26.73 -20.80
C ASN A 44 -6.15 27.99 -19.91
N ASN A 45 -7.31 28.49 -19.54
CA ASN A 45 -7.44 29.62 -18.61
C ASN A 45 -7.71 29.10 -17.19
N VAL A 46 -7.05 29.69 -16.19
CA VAL A 46 -7.33 29.39 -14.77
C VAL A 46 -8.75 29.82 -14.44
N VAL A 47 -9.50 28.94 -13.80
CA VAL A 47 -10.92 29.17 -13.51
C VAL A 47 -11.29 28.84 -12.05
N ASP A 48 -12.41 29.42 -11.61
CA ASP A 48 -13.13 29.02 -10.39
C ASP A 48 -14.04 27.81 -10.71
N THR A 49 -14.24 26.96 -9.72
CA THR A 49 -15.08 25.76 -9.85
C THR A 49 -16.57 26.04 -10.03
N ARG A 50 -17.00 27.26 -9.79
CA ARG A 50 -18.39 27.72 -10.01
C ARG A 50 -18.67 28.07 -11.46
N ASN A 51 -17.68 28.13 -12.32
CA ASN A 51 -17.86 28.43 -13.73
C ASN A 51 -18.71 27.35 -14.41
N ASP A 52 -19.67 27.81 -15.21
CA ASP A 52 -20.48 26.97 -16.10
C ASP A 52 -19.59 26.32 -17.17
N ILE A 53 -20.05 25.22 -17.70
CA ILE A 53 -19.39 24.49 -18.78
C ILE A 53 -20.28 24.42 -20.01
N SER A 54 -19.67 24.38 -21.18
CA SER A 54 -20.37 24.28 -22.48
C SER A 54 -19.75 23.17 -23.31
N ILE A 55 -20.49 22.60 -24.24
CA ILE A 55 -19.98 21.63 -25.20
C ILE A 55 -18.80 22.24 -25.95
N GLY A 56 -17.71 21.46 -26.03
CA GLY A 56 -16.45 21.89 -26.62
C GLY A 56 -15.41 22.35 -25.58
N ASP A 57 -15.81 22.59 -24.33
CA ASP A 57 -14.86 22.96 -23.27
C ASP A 57 -13.96 21.79 -22.89
N THR A 58 -12.74 22.12 -22.54
CA THR A 58 -11.78 21.18 -21.97
C THR A 58 -11.45 21.61 -20.54
N ILE A 59 -11.69 20.73 -19.56
CA ILE A 59 -11.34 20.93 -18.18
C ILE A 59 -10.07 20.13 -17.87
N LEU A 60 -9.07 20.82 -17.36
CA LEU A 60 -7.77 20.23 -17.00
C LEU A 60 -7.46 20.53 -15.55
N VAL A 61 -6.99 19.50 -14.83
CA VAL A 61 -6.50 19.61 -13.45
C VAL A 61 -5.02 19.23 -13.44
N ASP A 62 -4.17 20.21 -13.12
CA ASP A 62 -2.73 19.96 -12.97
C ASP A 62 -2.42 19.48 -11.53
N LEU A 63 -2.10 18.18 -11.41
CA LEU A 63 -1.68 17.54 -10.16
C LEU A 63 -0.17 17.71 -9.87
N ASN A 64 0.56 18.38 -10.75
CA ASN A 64 2.00 18.56 -10.61
C ASN A 64 2.35 19.74 -9.70
N MET A 65 1.95 19.66 -8.43
CA MET A 65 2.32 20.62 -7.40
C MET A 65 3.61 20.19 -6.71
N GLU A 66 4.55 21.10 -6.53
CA GLU A 66 5.67 20.87 -5.61
C GLU A 66 5.16 20.74 -4.18
N GLU A 67 5.79 19.88 -3.41
CA GLU A 67 5.41 19.62 -2.03
C GLU A 67 6.65 19.58 -1.14
N ASP A 68 6.53 20.18 0.03
CA ASP A 68 7.57 20.08 1.05
C ASP A 68 7.69 18.62 1.54
N ASN A 69 8.89 18.08 1.43
CA ASN A 69 9.27 16.73 1.88
C ASN A 69 10.51 16.77 2.81
N SER A 70 10.84 17.95 3.36
CA SER A 70 12.00 18.17 4.22
C SER A 70 11.95 17.41 5.55
N ASN A 71 10.77 16.91 5.92
CA ASN A 71 10.56 16.14 7.14
C ASN A 71 11.10 14.69 7.07
N ILE A 72 11.59 14.25 5.90
CA ILE A 72 12.22 12.95 5.70
C ILE A 72 13.65 13.16 5.23
N VAL A 73 14.62 12.65 5.99
CA VAL A 73 16.04 12.72 5.64
C VAL A 73 16.32 11.86 4.40
N PRO A 74 16.95 12.42 3.35
CA PRO A 74 17.35 11.63 2.20
C PRO A 74 18.54 10.72 2.56
N THR A 75 18.42 9.42 2.31
CA THR A 75 19.47 8.45 2.58
C THR A 75 19.75 7.61 1.36
N LYS A 76 21.01 7.62 0.89
CA LYS A 76 21.43 6.80 -0.24
C LYS A 76 21.32 5.33 0.12
N MET A 77 20.44 4.60 -0.59
CA MET A 77 20.32 3.15 -0.48
C MET A 77 19.89 2.56 -1.83
N GLN A 78 20.19 1.29 -2.03
CA GLN A 78 19.73 0.56 -3.21
C GLN A 78 18.22 0.29 -3.08
N LEU A 79 17.46 0.72 -4.07
CA LEU A 79 16.04 0.43 -4.20
C LEU A 79 15.82 -0.65 -5.26
N ASN A 80 15.15 -1.73 -4.89
CA ASN A 80 14.76 -2.77 -5.83
C ASN A 80 13.41 -2.40 -6.46
N ILE A 81 13.47 -1.71 -7.61
CA ILE A 81 12.27 -1.22 -8.30
C ILE A 81 11.62 -2.37 -9.08
N ILE A 82 10.34 -2.66 -8.79
CA ILE A 82 9.50 -3.62 -9.53
C ILE A 82 8.83 -2.94 -10.72
N TYR A 83 8.34 -1.70 -10.50
CA TYR A 83 7.62 -0.91 -11.50
C TYR A 83 7.70 0.56 -11.15
N GLU A 84 7.74 1.40 -12.17
CA GLU A 84 7.66 2.85 -12.02
C GLU A 84 6.98 3.48 -13.24
N ASP A 85 6.12 4.44 -12.98
CA ASP A 85 5.55 5.36 -13.97
C ASP A 85 5.45 6.77 -13.37
N ASP A 86 4.72 7.66 -14.02
CA ASP A 86 4.51 9.03 -13.52
C ASP A 86 3.72 9.07 -12.18
N TRP A 87 3.01 8.00 -11.82
CA TRP A 87 2.03 7.95 -10.74
C TRP A 87 2.44 7.10 -9.55
N PHE A 88 3.24 6.04 -9.80
CA PHE A 88 3.66 5.09 -8.78
C PHE A 88 5.16 4.82 -8.83
N LEU A 89 5.70 4.48 -7.67
CA LEU A 89 6.96 3.76 -7.51
C LEU A 89 6.66 2.48 -6.71
N VAL A 90 6.90 1.33 -7.27
CA VAL A 90 6.67 0.02 -6.64
C VAL A 90 8.00 -0.65 -6.37
N LEU A 91 8.23 -0.98 -5.12
CA LEU A 91 9.50 -1.53 -4.64
C LEU A 91 9.32 -2.95 -4.08
N ASP A 92 10.36 -3.75 -4.25
CA ASP A 92 10.57 -4.97 -3.46
C ASP A 92 11.37 -4.62 -2.21
N LYS A 93 10.68 -4.52 -1.07
CA LYS A 93 11.30 -4.20 0.21
C LYS A 93 12.05 -5.43 0.76
N PRO A 94 13.34 -5.35 1.07
CA PRO A 94 14.00 -6.41 1.81
C PRO A 94 13.46 -6.48 3.26
N SER A 95 13.72 -7.59 3.94
CA SER A 95 13.54 -7.67 5.40
C SER A 95 14.57 -6.79 6.12
N GLY A 96 14.33 -6.44 7.38
CA GLY A 96 15.25 -5.65 8.20
C GLY A 96 15.26 -4.16 7.89
N ILE A 97 14.23 -3.64 7.23
CA ILE A 97 14.06 -2.20 6.99
C ILE A 97 12.62 -1.77 7.25
N ALA A 98 12.43 -0.66 7.94
CA ALA A 98 11.11 -0.05 8.15
C ALA A 98 10.62 0.62 6.85
N VAL A 99 9.31 0.64 6.62
CA VAL A 99 8.73 1.39 5.48
C VAL A 99 8.83 2.90 5.71
N HIS A 100 8.59 3.36 6.92
CA HIS A 100 8.49 4.77 7.28
C HIS A 100 9.45 5.11 8.43
N PRO A 101 9.97 6.33 8.51
CA PRO A 101 10.78 6.76 9.65
C PRO A 101 10.05 6.55 10.97
N SER A 102 10.80 6.16 11.98
CA SER A 102 10.36 6.04 13.37
C SER A 102 11.50 6.46 14.29
N TYR A 103 11.25 6.53 15.60
CA TYR A 103 12.28 6.92 16.56
C TYR A 103 13.57 6.08 16.42
N LEU A 104 13.44 4.76 16.21
CA LEU A 104 14.60 3.85 16.05
C LEU A 104 15.15 3.79 14.60
N HIS A 105 14.43 4.32 13.62
CA HIS A 105 14.74 4.23 12.19
C HIS A 105 14.49 5.57 11.52
N TYR A 106 15.09 6.62 12.08
CA TYR A 106 14.83 8.00 11.64
C TYR A 106 15.31 8.26 10.20
N ASP A 107 16.48 7.72 9.85
CA ASP A 107 17.17 7.92 8.58
C ASP A 107 17.41 6.62 7.79
N THR A 108 16.96 5.46 8.29
CA THR A 108 17.24 4.13 7.73
C THR A 108 16.02 3.42 7.17
N SER A 109 14.89 4.13 6.99
CA SER A 109 13.68 3.55 6.44
C SER A 109 13.68 3.55 4.90
N LEU A 110 12.82 2.72 4.29
CA LEU A 110 12.62 2.71 2.85
C LEU A 110 12.18 4.10 2.33
N SER A 111 11.38 4.84 3.11
CA SER A 111 10.98 6.20 2.78
C SER A 111 12.15 7.19 2.69
N ASN A 112 13.22 6.99 3.46
CA ASN A 112 14.44 7.80 3.35
C ASN A 112 15.17 7.52 2.02
N GLY A 113 15.20 6.26 1.58
CA GLY A 113 15.73 5.90 0.27
C GLY A 113 14.89 6.45 -0.89
N VAL A 114 13.57 6.37 -0.77
CA VAL A 114 12.65 6.96 -1.78
C VAL A 114 12.79 8.47 -1.83
N LYS A 115 12.99 9.14 -0.69
CA LYS A 115 13.29 10.59 -0.64
C LYS A 115 14.56 10.91 -1.41
N TYR A 116 15.66 10.18 -1.15
CA TYR A 116 16.92 10.36 -1.87
C TYR A 116 16.73 10.12 -3.38
N TYR A 117 16.00 9.10 -3.76
CA TYR A 117 15.70 8.81 -5.17
C TYR A 117 14.88 9.93 -5.83
N PHE A 118 13.83 10.44 -5.16
CA PHE A 118 13.04 11.55 -5.67
C PHE A 118 13.87 12.82 -5.85
N ASP A 119 14.79 13.11 -4.94
CA ASP A 119 15.71 14.24 -5.08
C ASP A 119 16.63 14.09 -6.28
N LEU A 120 17.15 12.87 -6.53
CA LEU A 120 18.00 12.60 -7.70
C LEU A 120 17.29 12.84 -9.03
N ILE A 121 16.01 12.49 -9.12
CA ILE A 121 15.21 12.66 -10.35
C ILE A 121 14.49 14.03 -10.39
N GLY A 122 14.78 14.95 -9.45
CA GLY A 122 14.17 16.28 -9.38
C GLY A 122 12.68 16.28 -9.01
N LEU A 123 12.15 15.20 -8.41
CA LEU A 123 10.75 15.04 -8.06
C LEU A 123 10.47 15.60 -6.65
N LYS A 124 10.02 16.84 -6.57
CA LYS A 124 9.67 17.53 -5.30
C LYS A 124 8.26 17.11 -4.83
N LYS A 125 8.11 15.92 -4.31
CA LYS A 125 6.85 15.35 -3.82
C LYS A 125 7.01 14.75 -2.42
N LYS A 126 5.95 14.79 -1.62
CA LYS A 126 5.89 14.06 -0.35
C LYS A 126 6.05 12.56 -0.56
N ILE A 127 6.74 11.90 0.36
CA ILE A 127 6.91 10.45 0.33
C ILE A 127 5.65 9.79 0.89
N ARG A 128 4.94 9.05 0.04
CA ARG A 128 3.60 8.50 0.31
C ARG A 128 3.54 6.99 0.13
N PRO A 129 3.92 6.20 1.13
CA PRO A 129 3.65 4.76 1.06
C PRO A 129 2.14 4.52 1.08
N VAL A 130 1.68 3.69 0.16
CA VAL A 130 0.27 3.29 0.02
C VAL A 130 -0.05 2.13 0.95
N ASN A 131 0.87 1.18 1.09
CA ASN A 131 0.80 0.08 2.04
C ASN A 131 2.03 0.04 2.94
N ARG A 132 1.91 -0.62 4.08
CA ARG A 132 3.02 -0.82 5.01
C ARG A 132 3.28 -2.30 5.21
N LEU A 133 4.54 -2.62 5.44
CA LEU A 133 5.00 -3.92 5.89
C LEU A 133 5.72 -3.76 7.22
N ASP A 134 5.69 -4.79 8.04
CA ASP A 134 6.49 -4.85 9.26
C ASP A 134 7.99 -4.82 8.92
N PHE A 135 8.83 -4.44 9.87
CA PHE A 135 10.27 -4.30 9.71
C PHE A 135 10.89 -5.53 9.02
N ASN A 136 10.62 -6.72 9.53
CA ASN A 136 11.16 -7.97 9.02
C ASN A 136 10.30 -8.66 7.94
N THR A 137 9.17 -8.08 7.53
CA THR A 137 8.38 -8.58 6.39
C THR A 137 8.97 -8.02 5.10
N SER A 138 9.26 -8.88 4.14
CA SER A 138 9.75 -8.52 2.81
C SER A 138 8.62 -8.42 1.77
N GLY A 139 8.90 -7.86 0.58
CA GLY A 139 8.03 -7.88 -0.59
C GLY A 139 7.45 -6.53 -1.01
N VAL A 140 6.34 -6.54 -1.72
CA VAL A 140 5.81 -5.40 -2.48
C VAL A 140 5.35 -4.24 -1.60
N VAL A 141 5.91 -3.06 -1.83
CA VAL A 141 5.47 -1.77 -1.26
C VAL A 141 5.27 -0.77 -2.39
N ILE A 142 4.14 -0.07 -2.38
CA ILE A 142 3.80 0.97 -3.36
C ILE A 142 3.94 2.34 -2.72
N PHE A 143 4.58 3.26 -3.43
CA PHE A 143 4.63 4.68 -3.13
C PHE A 143 3.87 5.46 -4.18
N ALA A 144 2.90 6.26 -3.78
CA ALA A 144 2.19 7.16 -4.66
C ALA A 144 3.00 8.45 -4.86
N LYS A 145 3.15 8.88 -6.12
CA LYS A 145 3.89 10.12 -6.46
C LYS A 145 3.06 11.39 -6.29
N CYS A 146 1.74 11.30 -6.02
CA CYS A 146 0.90 12.44 -5.66
C CYS A 146 -0.25 12.04 -4.71
N GLU A 147 -0.87 13.08 -4.10
CA GLU A 147 -1.96 12.91 -3.13
C GLU A 147 -3.18 12.20 -3.76
N TYR A 148 -3.55 12.55 -4.98
CA TYR A 148 -4.65 11.96 -5.72
C TYR A 148 -4.52 10.43 -5.84
N ILE A 149 -3.37 9.95 -6.26
CA ILE A 149 -3.11 8.50 -6.41
C ILE A 149 -3.17 7.78 -5.06
N GLN A 150 -2.64 8.38 -4.00
CA GLN A 150 -2.74 7.80 -2.65
C GLN A 150 -4.20 7.69 -2.19
N GLU A 151 -5.03 8.71 -2.45
CA GLU A 151 -6.45 8.70 -2.13
C GLU A 151 -7.21 7.64 -2.94
N GLU A 152 -6.98 7.55 -4.25
CA GLU A 152 -7.66 6.59 -5.11
C GLU A 152 -7.31 5.13 -4.74
N LEU A 153 -6.04 4.82 -4.50
CA LEU A 153 -5.65 3.48 -4.03
C LEU A 153 -6.21 3.18 -2.63
N SER A 154 -6.32 4.18 -1.76
CA SER A 154 -6.98 4.02 -0.46
C SER A 154 -8.48 3.72 -0.59
N LYS A 155 -9.16 4.34 -1.56
CA LYS A 155 -10.56 4.03 -1.90
C LYS A 155 -10.70 2.61 -2.44
N GLN A 156 -9.78 2.18 -3.30
CA GLN A 156 -9.74 0.79 -3.81
C GLN A 156 -9.54 -0.23 -2.68
N MET A 157 -8.69 0.07 -1.69
CA MET A 157 -8.54 -0.78 -0.50
C MET A 157 -9.85 -0.95 0.27
N LYS A 158 -10.59 0.16 0.48
CA LYS A 158 -11.88 0.12 1.18
C LYS A 158 -12.95 -0.66 0.41
N LYS A 159 -12.92 -0.62 -0.92
CA LYS A 159 -13.82 -1.35 -1.82
C LYS A 159 -13.41 -2.80 -2.08
N GLY A 160 -12.28 -3.27 -1.55
CA GLY A 160 -11.75 -4.61 -1.78
C GLY A 160 -11.18 -4.85 -3.19
N VAL A 161 -11.00 -3.78 -3.98
CA VAL A 161 -10.41 -3.84 -5.33
C VAL A 161 -8.88 -3.92 -5.26
N PHE A 162 -8.27 -3.29 -4.24
CA PHE A 162 -6.85 -3.40 -3.96
C PHE A 162 -6.58 -4.67 -3.16
N GLU A 163 -6.12 -5.71 -3.83
CA GLU A 163 -5.88 -7.03 -3.22
C GLU A 163 -4.42 -7.21 -2.82
N LYS A 164 -4.20 -7.75 -1.62
CA LYS A 164 -2.88 -8.05 -1.05
C LYS A 164 -2.74 -9.53 -0.80
N TYR A 165 -1.73 -10.13 -1.43
CA TYR A 165 -1.40 -11.54 -1.27
C TYR A 165 -0.02 -11.70 -0.64
N TYR A 166 0.05 -12.59 0.33
CA TYR A 166 1.28 -12.93 1.04
C TYR A 166 1.61 -14.40 0.88
N LEU A 167 2.88 -14.72 1.01
CA LEU A 167 3.36 -16.07 1.26
C LEU A 167 3.95 -16.14 2.67
N ALA A 168 3.64 -17.19 3.40
CA ALA A 168 4.19 -17.44 4.72
C ALA A 168 4.55 -18.90 4.91
N LEU A 169 5.59 -19.15 5.70
CA LEU A 169 5.86 -20.47 6.29
C LEU A 169 5.32 -20.45 7.72
N VAL A 170 4.47 -21.40 8.03
CA VAL A 170 3.80 -21.53 9.34
C VAL A 170 4.13 -22.88 9.95
N GLU A 171 4.16 -22.97 11.28
CA GLU A 171 4.47 -24.22 11.97
C GLU A 171 3.34 -25.27 11.80
N GLY A 172 3.77 -26.50 11.64
CA GLY A 172 2.89 -27.67 11.56
C GLY A 172 2.14 -27.79 10.23
N ILE A 173 1.22 -28.75 10.23
CA ILE A 173 0.35 -29.10 9.12
C ILE A 173 -1.05 -28.62 9.44
N LEU A 174 -1.60 -27.75 8.60
CA LEU A 174 -2.94 -27.22 8.82
C LEU A 174 -4.00 -28.28 8.54
N PRO A 175 -4.99 -28.48 9.41
CA PRO A 175 -6.04 -29.48 9.24
C PRO A 175 -6.90 -29.19 7.99
N ASN A 176 -7.09 -27.93 7.66
CA ASN A 176 -7.85 -27.50 6.48
C ASN A 176 -6.94 -26.84 5.44
N LYS A 177 -7.03 -27.28 4.19
CA LYS A 177 -6.22 -26.73 3.09
C LYS A 177 -6.59 -25.28 2.72
N LYS A 178 -7.78 -24.82 3.12
CA LYS A 178 -8.25 -23.44 2.95
C LYS A 178 -9.08 -23.03 4.15
N GLY A 179 -9.01 -21.74 4.50
CA GLY A 179 -9.80 -21.22 5.61
C GLY A 179 -9.89 -19.70 5.62
N THR A 180 -10.80 -19.20 6.44
CA THR A 180 -10.95 -17.77 6.72
C THR A 180 -10.86 -17.58 8.23
N ILE A 181 -9.94 -16.69 8.63
CA ILE A 181 -9.78 -16.27 10.02
C ILE A 181 -10.42 -14.89 10.13
N ASN A 182 -11.49 -14.80 10.92
CA ASN A 182 -12.25 -13.58 11.17
C ASN A 182 -12.25 -13.34 12.68
N LEU A 183 -11.18 -12.72 13.18
CA LEU A 183 -10.95 -12.48 14.61
C LEU A 183 -10.50 -11.03 14.80
N PRO A 184 -11.22 -10.23 15.62
CA PRO A 184 -10.86 -8.83 15.83
C PRO A 184 -9.52 -8.67 16.55
N ILE A 185 -8.75 -7.63 16.17
CA ILE A 185 -7.40 -7.39 16.68
C ILE A 185 -7.34 -6.06 17.45
N ALA A 186 -6.81 -6.12 18.68
CA ALA A 186 -6.51 -4.95 19.50
C ALA A 186 -5.02 -4.86 19.85
N ARG A 187 -4.64 -3.74 20.46
CA ARG A 187 -3.33 -3.61 21.11
C ARG A 187 -3.36 -4.40 22.43
N LYS A 188 -2.37 -5.24 22.65
CA LYS A 188 -2.22 -5.98 23.90
C LYS A 188 -2.01 -4.99 25.08
N LYS A 189 -2.78 -5.15 26.15
CA LYS A 189 -2.65 -4.32 27.33
C LYS A 189 -1.22 -4.42 27.90
N GLY A 190 -0.64 -3.27 28.20
CA GLY A 190 0.76 -3.19 28.70
C GLY A 190 1.84 -3.29 27.65
N SER A 191 1.52 -3.43 26.36
CA SER A 191 2.52 -3.46 25.28
C SER A 191 2.28 -2.33 24.28
N ILE A 192 3.36 -1.68 23.85
CA ILE A 192 3.33 -0.68 22.76
C ILE A 192 3.43 -1.33 21.38
N ILE A 193 3.94 -2.57 21.29
CA ILE A 193 4.23 -3.25 20.03
C ILE A 193 3.22 -4.38 19.78
N GLU A 194 2.97 -5.24 20.77
CA GLU A 194 2.18 -6.45 20.58
C GLU A 194 0.71 -6.17 20.30
N ARG A 195 0.12 -7.06 19.53
CA ARG A 195 -1.33 -7.15 19.25
C ARG A 195 -1.87 -8.47 19.82
N CYS A 196 -3.16 -8.52 20.05
CA CYS A 196 -3.86 -9.72 20.50
C CYS A 196 -5.24 -9.80 19.85
N ILE A 197 -5.83 -10.99 19.88
CA ILE A 197 -7.24 -11.17 19.57
C ILE A 197 -8.05 -10.63 20.76
N ASP A 198 -9.00 -9.76 20.46
CA ASP A 198 -9.88 -9.16 21.45
C ASP A 198 -11.22 -8.82 20.78
N LYS A 199 -12.33 -9.22 21.39
CA LYS A 199 -13.69 -8.98 20.90
C LYS A 199 -14.03 -7.49 20.69
N ASN A 200 -13.35 -6.61 21.43
CA ASN A 200 -13.49 -5.16 21.30
C ASN A 200 -12.46 -4.55 20.33
N GLY A 201 -11.68 -5.39 19.65
CA GLY A 201 -10.67 -4.97 18.68
C GLY A 201 -11.28 -4.50 17.34
N GLN A 202 -10.40 -4.15 16.42
CA GLN A 202 -10.80 -3.80 15.06
C GLN A 202 -11.02 -5.05 14.23
N ASP A 203 -12.07 -5.07 13.43
CA ASP A 203 -12.36 -6.17 12.51
C ASP A 203 -11.14 -6.51 11.64
N ALA A 204 -10.84 -7.78 11.58
CA ALA A 204 -9.71 -8.30 10.82
C ALA A 204 -10.07 -9.64 10.16
N ILE A 205 -9.85 -9.73 8.85
CA ILE A 205 -10.19 -10.91 8.05
C ILE A 205 -8.98 -11.30 7.20
N THR A 206 -8.54 -12.55 7.38
CA THR A 206 -7.45 -13.18 6.61
C THR A 206 -7.94 -14.50 6.02
N LYS A 207 -7.81 -14.65 4.69
CA LYS A 207 -8.07 -15.92 4.02
C LYS A 207 -6.74 -16.61 3.75
N TYR A 208 -6.68 -17.93 3.92
CA TYR A 208 -5.48 -18.69 3.60
C TYR A 208 -5.78 -19.91 2.71
N THR A 209 -4.75 -20.32 1.99
CA THR A 209 -4.72 -21.57 1.20
C THR A 209 -3.35 -22.20 1.39
N VAL A 210 -3.31 -23.49 1.78
CA VAL A 210 -2.08 -24.27 1.86
C VAL A 210 -1.60 -24.58 0.44
N ILE A 211 -0.33 -24.26 0.15
CA ILE A 211 0.30 -24.49 -1.15
C ILE A 211 1.09 -25.80 -1.12
N LYS A 212 1.91 -25.97 -0.05
CA LYS A 212 2.80 -27.14 0.10
C LYS A 212 2.99 -27.43 1.58
N GLU A 213 3.01 -28.71 1.92
CA GLU A 213 3.30 -29.18 3.27
C GLU A 213 4.69 -29.82 3.28
N PHE A 214 5.40 -29.59 4.38
CA PHE A 214 6.69 -30.17 4.70
C PHE A 214 6.51 -30.99 5.99
N GLN A 215 7.58 -31.59 6.51
CA GLN A 215 7.48 -32.46 7.67
C GLN A 215 6.92 -31.72 8.92
N ASP A 216 7.36 -30.49 9.19
CA ASP A 216 7.07 -29.75 10.42
C ASP A 216 6.59 -28.31 10.19
N TYR A 217 6.34 -27.93 8.95
CA TYR A 217 5.81 -26.60 8.57
C TYR A 217 5.06 -26.66 7.23
N SER A 218 4.30 -25.62 6.95
CA SER A 218 3.54 -25.49 5.70
C SER A 218 3.80 -24.15 5.03
N LEU A 219 3.90 -24.13 3.69
CA LEU A 219 3.84 -22.94 2.86
C LEU A 219 2.37 -22.62 2.58
N ILE A 220 1.96 -21.41 2.95
CA ILE A 220 0.60 -20.93 2.72
C ILE A 220 0.58 -19.65 1.93
N LYS A 221 -0.45 -19.46 1.11
CA LYS A 221 -0.81 -18.17 0.49
C LYS A 221 -1.95 -17.55 1.28
N LEU A 222 -1.79 -16.26 1.59
CA LEU A 222 -2.79 -15.52 2.35
C LEU A 222 -3.32 -14.35 1.51
N LYS A 223 -4.63 -14.08 1.61
CA LYS A 223 -5.27 -12.85 1.11
C LYS A 223 -5.76 -12.04 2.30
N LEU A 224 -5.37 -10.76 2.35
CA LEU A 224 -5.85 -9.83 3.36
C LEU A 224 -7.06 -9.04 2.85
N GLU A 225 -8.22 -9.21 3.49
CA GLU A 225 -9.39 -8.35 3.26
C GLU A 225 -9.29 -7.04 4.07
N THR A 226 -8.60 -7.07 5.19
CA THR A 226 -8.29 -5.93 6.07
C THR A 226 -6.77 -5.77 6.21
N GLY A 227 -6.28 -4.71 6.86
CA GLY A 227 -4.84 -4.47 7.00
C GLY A 227 -4.47 -3.96 8.40
N ARG A 228 -4.71 -4.75 9.46
CA ARG A 228 -4.34 -4.38 10.83
C ARG A 228 -2.87 -4.68 11.09
N THR A 229 -2.28 -3.95 12.01
CA THR A 229 -0.88 -4.19 12.43
C THR A 229 -0.71 -5.63 12.90
N HIS A 230 0.30 -6.33 12.39
CA HIS A 230 0.62 -7.72 12.70
C HIS A 230 -0.51 -8.73 12.39
N GLN A 231 -1.49 -8.37 11.55
CA GLN A 231 -2.71 -9.15 11.36
C GLN A 231 -2.43 -10.63 11.04
N ILE A 232 -1.64 -10.92 10.01
CA ILE A 232 -1.32 -12.31 9.61
C ILE A 232 -0.65 -13.05 10.76
N ARG A 233 0.29 -12.42 11.44
CA ARG A 233 1.09 -12.99 12.53
C ARG A 233 0.21 -13.43 13.69
N ILE A 234 -0.73 -12.56 14.11
CA ILE A 234 -1.68 -12.84 15.18
C ILE A 234 -2.73 -13.87 14.76
N HIS A 235 -3.26 -13.77 13.55
CA HIS A 235 -4.26 -14.70 13.06
C HIS A 235 -3.71 -16.12 12.96
N MET A 236 -2.51 -16.30 12.43
CA MET A 236 -1.88 -17.62 12.34
C MET A 236 -1.57 -18.18 13.73
N LYS A 237 -1.10 -17.35 14.67
CA LYS A 237 -0.95 -17.76 16.09
C LYS A 237 -2.28 -18.19 16.71
N ALA A 238 -3.36 -17.48 16.43
CA ALA A 238 -4.68 -17.73 17.03
C ALA A 238 -5.31 -19.06 16.58
N ILE A 239 -4.80 -19.66 15.50
CA ILE A 239 -5.24 -20.99 15.01
C ILE A 239 -4.13 -22.05 15.22
N ASP A 240 -3.21 -21.80 16.16
CA ASP A 240 -2.10 -22.70 16.56
C ASP A 240 -1.09 -23.06 15.45
N HIS A 241 -1.03 -22.23 14.39
CA HIS A 241 -0.05 -22.33 13.32
C HIS A 241 0.76 -21.01 13.17
N PRO A 242 1.55 -20.60 14.19
CA PRO A 242 2.29 -19.35 14.15
C PRO A 242 3.29 -19.32 13.01
N ILE A 243 3.66 -18.11 12.58
CA ILE A 243 4.65 -17.94 11.51
C ILE A 243 6.01 -18.38 12.00
N LEU A 244 6.70 -19.17 11.19
CA LEU A 244 8.04 -19.66 11.45
C LEU A 244 9.02 -18.49 11.65
N GLY A 245 9.82 -18.54 12.73
CA GLY A 245 10.81 -17.50 13.06
C GLY A 245 10.23 -16.17 13.56
N ASP A 246 8.96 -16.07 13.87
CA ASP A 246 8.32 -14.87 14.43
C ASP A 246 8.57 -14.76 15.93
N THR A 247 9.70 -14.20 16.34
CA THR A 247 10.12 -14.10 17.75
C THR A 247 9.20 -13.24 18.63
N LEU A 248 8.27 -12.48 18.07
CA LEU A 248 7.29 -11.71 18.86
C LEU A 248 6.07 -12.54 19.25
N TYR A 249 5.67 -13.49 18.39
CA TYR A 249 4.43 -14.26 18.56
C TYR A 249 4.67 -15.78 18.60
N ASN A 250 5.87 -16.22 18.39
CA ASN A 250 6.30 -17.62 18.38
C ASN A 250 7.70 -17.77 19.01
N ASN A 251 8.16 -18.99 19.15
CA ASN A 251 9.53 -19.30 19.54
C ASN A 251 10.53 -19.01 18.42
N PRO A 252 11.79 -18.69 18.75
CA PRO A 252 12.85 -18.62 17.76
C PRO A 252 12.96 -19.92 16.95
N SER A 253 13.28 -19.80 15.68
CA SER A 253 13.47 -20.95 14.80
C SER A 253 14.95 -21.04 14.35
N SER A 254 15.50 -22.24 14.31
CA SER A 254 16.83 -22.47 13.72
C SER A 254 16.83 -22.39 12.18
N LYS A 255 15.65 -22.43 11.55
CA LYS A 255 15.48 -22.44 10.09
C LYS A 255 15.50 -21.03 9.48
N ILE A 256 15.04 -20.01 10.21
CA ILE A 256 14.97 -18.63 9.74
C ILE A 256 14.96 -17.66 10.94
N ASN A 257 15.70 -16.54 10.80
CA ASN A 257 15.93 -15.57 11.88
C ASN A 257 14.92 -14.42 11.93
N ARG A 258 13.83 -14.52 11.18
CA ARG A 258 12.75 -13.52 11.12
C ARG A 258 11.41 -14.20 10.85
N GLN A 259 10.30 -13.47 11.03
CA GLN A 259 9.03 -14.01 10.56
C GLN A 259 9.12 -14.36 9.05
N ALA A 260 8.84 -15.63 8.73
CA ALA A 260 8.81 -16.13 7.36
C ALA A 260 7.54 -15.63 6.64
N LEU A 261 7.47 -14.32 6.43
CA LEU A 261 6.34 -13.61 5.82
C LEU A 261 6.82 -12.70 4.70
N HIS A 262 6.14 -12.78 3.56
CA HIS A 262 6.51 -12.05 2.34
C HIS A 262 5.26 -11.52 1.63
N SER A 263 5.21 -10.21 1.38
CA SER A 263 4.19 -9.57 0.55
C SER A 263 4.44 -9.90 -0.91
N TYR A 264 3.88 -11.03 -1.33
CA TYR A 264 4.16 -11.65 -2.62
C TYR A 264 3.61 -10.87 -3.80
N GLN A 265 2.34 -10.40 -3.70
CA GLN A 265 1.66 -9.78 -4.83
C GLN A 265 0.64 -8.74 -4.37
N ILE A 266 0.56 -7.65 -5.12
CA ILE A 266 -0.52 -6.65 -5.02
C ILE A 266 -1.20 -6.57 -6.37
N LYS A 267 -2.57 -6.56 -6.36
CA LYS A 267 -3.40 -6.28 -7.52
C LYS A 267 -4.20 -5.01 -7.26
N CYS A 268 -4.29 -4.14 -8.24
CA CYS A 268 -5.09 -2.92 -8.18
C CYS A 268 -5.50 -2.46 -9.58
N ILE A 269 -6.35 -1.45 -9.66
CA ILE A 269 -6.68 -0.75 -10.90
C ILE A 269 -5.86 0.53 -10.94
N HIS A 270 -5.25 0.82 -12.09
CA HIS A 270 -4.54 2.08 -12.28
C HIS A 270 -5.54 3.25 -12.29
N PRO A 271 -5.45 4.23 -11.35
CA PRO A 271 -6.47 5.27 -11.21
C PRO A 271 -6.65 6.19 -12.43
N ILE A 272 -5.67 6.22 -13.34
CA ILE A 272 -5.72 7.09 -14.53
C ILE A 272 -6.15 6.30 -15.76
N THR A 273 -5.52 5.16 -16.01
CA THR A 273 -5.75 4.39 -17.25
C THR A 273 -6.87 3.36 -17.10
N ASN A 274 -7.35 3.13 -15.88
CA ASN A 274 -8.30 2.08 -15.52
C ASN A 274 -7.82 0.66 -15.89
N GLY A 275 -6.56 0.51 -16.21
CA GLY A 275 -5.92 -0.78 -16.50
C GLY A 275 -5.71 -1.60 -15.23
N SER A 276 -5.86 -2.93 -15.32
CA SER A 276 -5.52 -3.84 -14.22
C SER A 276 -4.00 -3.92 -14.07
N LEU A 277 -3.50 -3.74 -12.84
CA LEU A 277 -2.08 -3.83 -12.48
C LEU A 277 -1.85 -5.00 -11.53
N ILE A 278 -0.78 -5.74 -11.77
CA ILE A 278 -0.32 -6.84 -10.92
C ILE A 278 1.17 -6.64 -10.67
N PHE A 279 1.51 -6.37 -9.41
CA PHE A 279 2.90 -6.27 -8.97
C PHE A 279 3.27 -7.50 -8.17
N THR A 280 4.35 -8.16 -8.56
CA THR A 280 4.80 -9.41 -7.92
C THR A 280 6.26 -9.28 -7.50
N SER A 281 6.59 -9.65 -6.27
CA SER A 281 7.94 -9.79 -5.78
C SER A 281 8.33 -11.27 -5.74
N LYS A 282 9.58 -11.58 -6.09
CA LYS A 282 10.12 -12.93 -5.94
C LYS A 282 10.25 -13.28 -4.46
N LEU A 283 10.01 -14.53 -4.11
CA LEU A 283 10.17 -14.98 -2.73
C LEU A 283 11.58 -14.66 -2.24
N ALA A 284 11.68 -14.14 -1.01
CA ALA A 284 12.97 -13.82 -0.43
C ALA A 284 13.84 -15.08 -0.28
N LYS A 285 15.15 -14.97 -0.54
CA LYS A 285 16.10 -16.10 -0.64
C LYS A 285 16.10 -16.99 0.60
N ASP A 286 15.97 -16.43 1.80
CA ASP A 286 15.90 -17.15 3.06
C ASP A 286 14.62 -18.01 3.18
N MET A 287 13.50 -17.57 2.63
CA MET A 287 12.28 -18.36 2.53
C MET A 287 12.34 -19.36 1.35
N GLU A 288 12.95 -18.94 0.23
CA GLU A 288 13.10 -19.79 -0.96
C GLU A 288 13.92 -21.04 -0.65
N SER A 289 14.99 -20.92 0.16
CA SER A 289 15.84 -22.06 0.57
C SER A 289 15.09 -23.12 1.40
N LEU A 290 13.99 -22.72 2.07
CA LEU A 290 13.17 -23.63 2.89
C LEU A 290 12.07 -24.35 2.10
N ILE A 291 11.84 -24.01 0.84
CA ILE A 291 10.76 -24.63 0.04
C ILE A 291 11.29 -25.48 -1.11
N LYS A 292 12.61 -25.48 -1.31
CA LYS A 292 13.32 -26.37 -2.24
C LYS A 292 13.48 -27.75 -1.62
#